data_a6fb813324c109a544ba5ded5f51f7ee
#
_entry.id   a6fb813324c109a544ba5ded5f51f7ee
#
_cell.length_a   1.000
_cell.length_b   1.000
_cell.length_c   1.000
_cell.angle_alpha   90.00
_cell.angle_beta   90.00
_cell.angle_gamma   90.00
#
_symmetry.space_group_name_H-M   'P 1'
#
loop_
_entity.id
_entity.type
_entity.pdbx_description
1 polymer ?
#
loop_
_entity_poly.entity_id
_entity_poly.type
_entity_poly.pdbx_seq_one_letter_code
_entity_poly.pdbx_strand_id
1 'polypeptide(L)'
;MGGVSRIVAVLAWRNLWRNYRRTLIMLLAIGIGVWAMIFMSALMRGMTDQMVHNGLAVLPGEVQIHHPRYRSDPSVVNSMPSPTGELLAALEKPPVSAWAARVRVPAVIASERDSRGVTLLGVDPAAERALGSLPDEILQGRFLTDAADRGVVLGASLARKLDTELGKRVVIMSQDPDNNVADRGSRVVGIYRARLASNEEQFVYAGREVLQQMLTIGTAVSEVAVSANDYRQVDSWAPAIEDAAGDNLEVLTWMELDTFLSSMLSMQDGFTLI
;
A
#
# COMPACT_ATOMS: atom_id res chain seq x y z
N MET A 1 33.68 20.91 50.17
CA MET A 1 32.25 20.91 49.78
C MET A 1 31.56 19.51 49.80
N GLY A 2 32.29 18.39 49.89
CA GLY A 2 31.70 17.04 49.85
C GLY A 2 31.01 16.56 51.15
N GLY A 3 31.35 17.08 52.31
CA GLY A 3 30.82 16.60 53.59
C GLY A 3 29.34 17.03 53.87
N VAL A 4 29.01 18.26 53.53
CA VAL A 4 27.65 18.83 53.76
C VAL A 4 26.63 18.15 52.83
N SER A 5 27.01 17.89 51.57
CA SER A 5 26.20 17.19 50.59
C SER A 5 25.85 15.75 51.03
N ARG A 6 26.81 15.04 51.62
CA ARG A 6 26.60 13.66 52.12
C ARG A 6 25.68 13.61 53.35
N ILE A 7 25.82 14.60 54.26
CA ILE A 7 24.93 14.71 55.46
C ILE A 7 23.50 15.02 55.03
N VAL A 8 23.30 15.95 54.11
CA VAL A 8 21.99 16.31 53.56
C VAL A 8 21.33 15.10 52.86
N ALA A 9 22.08 14.33 52.07
CA ALA A 9 21.59 13.11 51.41
C ALA A 9 21.13 12.03 52.42
N VAL A 10 21.91 11.83 53.48
CA VAL A 10 21.57 10.85 54.55
C VAL A 10 20.34 11.28 55.34
N LEU A 11 20.26 12.58 55.66
CA LEU A 11 19.07 13.12 56.36
C LEU A 11 17.80 13.06 55.47
N ALA A 12 17.94 13.39 54.19
CA ALA A 12 16.84 13.25 53.21
C ALA A 12 16.35 11.80 53.12
N TRP A 13 17.28 10.85 52.99
CA TRP A 13 16.96 9.42 52.96
C TRP A 13 16.22 8.94 54.23
N ARG A 14 16.74 9.32 55.41
CA ARG A 14 16.13 9.00 56.70
C ARG A 14 14.73 9.61 56.85
N ASN A 15 14.52 10.82 56.33
CA ASN A 15 13.24 11.51 56.38
C ASN A 15 12.20 10.86 55.44
N LEU A 16 12.63 10.38 54.27
CA LEU A 16 11.78 9.61 53.34
C LEU A 16 11.20 8.34 53.98
N TRP A 17 12.03 7.60 54.71
CA TRP A 17 11.64 6.35 55.34
C TRP A 17 10.89 6.53 56.68
N ARG A 18 10.97 7.72 57.32
CA ARG A 18 10.22 7.99 58.53
C ARG A 18 8.69 8.01 58.29
N ASN A 19 8.22 8.37 57.07
CA ASN A 19 6.85 8.35 56.66
C ASN A 19 6.64 7.50 55.42
N TYR A 20 7.12 6.25 55.49
CA TYR A 20 7.18 5.32 54.35
C TYR A 20 5.84 5.18 53.60
N ARG A 21 4.69 5.20 54.29
CA ARG A 21 3.36 5.12 53.65
C ARG A 21 3.10 6.28 52.69
N ARG A 22 3.42 7.51 53.09
CA ARG A 22 3.24 8.71 52.25
C ARG A 22 4.23 8.69 51.07
N THR A 23 5.49 8.29 51.34
CA THR A 23 6.52 8.19 50.29
C THR A 23 6.15 7.10 49.28
N LEU A 24 5.66 5.95 49.77
CA LEU A 24 5.22 4.85 48.89
C LEU A 24 4.06 5.27 47.99
N ILE A 25 3.06 5.94 48.54
CA ILE A 25 1.92 6.45 47.74
C ILE A 25 2.38 7.42 46.68
N MET A 26 3.28 8.35 47.01
CA MET A 26 3.83 9.30 46.04
C MET A 26 4.65 8.59 44.95
N LEU A 27 5.50 7.63 45.31
CA LEU A 27 6.28 6.83 44.35
C LEU A 27 5.39 6.00 43.44
N LEU A 28 4.35 5.37 43.99
CA LEU A 28 3.36 4.62 43.20
C LEU A 28 2.60 5.56 42.24
N ALA A 29 2.18 6.72 42.71
CA ALA A 29 1.47 7.68 41.84
C ALA A 29 2.35 8.16 40.68
N ILE A 30 3.63 8.50 40.95
CA ILE A 30 4.60 8.89 39.92
C ILE A 30 4.89 7.70 38.99
N GLY A 31 5.12 6.50 39.57
CA GLY A 31 5.38 5.29 38.78
C GLY A 31 4.23 4.92 37.84
N ILE A 32 2.99 5.01 38.33
CA ILE A 32 1.79 4.78 37.50
C ILE A 32 1.68 5.84 36.42
N GLY A 33 1.95 7.12 36.75
CA GLY A 33 1.93 8.20 35.75
C GLY A 33 2.94 8.01 34.62
N VAL A 34 4.18 7.70 34.98
CA VAL A 34 5.24 7.42 34.02
C VAL A 34 4.92 6.16 33.19
N TRP A 35 4.46 5.11 33.85
CA TRP A 35 4.05 3.88 33.17
C TRP A 35 2.91 4.12 32.18
N ALA A 36 1.88 4.87 32.59
CA ALA A 36 0.76 5.21 31.73
C ALA A 36 1.19 6.04 30.51
N MET A 37 2.14 6.99 30.70
CA MET A 37 2.68 7.77 29.60
C MET A 37 3.47 6.91 28.60
N ILE A 38 4.35 6.02 29.08
CA ILE A 38 5.08 5.08 28.23
C ILE A 38 4.13 4.16 27.49
N PHE A 39 3.15 3.59 28.20
CA PHE A 39 2.15 2.70 27.62
C PHE A 39 1.35 3.38 26.52
N MET A 40 0.86 4.60 26.77
CA MET A 40 0.09 5.38 25.81
C MET A 40 0.93 5.72 24.57
N SER A 41 2.20 6.12 24.76
CA SER A 41 3.11 6.40 23.66
C SER A 41 3.39 5.16 22.82
N ALA A 42 3.60 3.99 23.45
CA ALA A 42 3.81 2.73 22.77
C ALA A 42 2.56 2.29 21.99
N LEU A 43 1.37 2.45 22.59
CA LEU A 43 0.09 2.16 21.94
C LEU A 43 -0.13 3.02 20.70
N MET A 44 0.08 4.34 20.83
CA MET A 44 -0.04 5.28 19.70
C MET A 44 0.92 4.91 18.56
N ARG A 45 2.18 4.62 18.88
CA ARG A 45 3.16 4.18 17.88
C ARG A 45 2.71 2.90 17.17
N GLY A 46 2.29 1.90 17.92
CA GLY A 46 1.81 0.65 17.35
C GLY A 46 0.59 0.82 16.46
N MET A 47 -0.35 1.69 16.84
CA MET A 47 -1.52 2.01 16.01
C MET A 47 -1.12 2.73 14.72
N THR A 48 -0.24 3.73 14.80
CA THR A 48 0.21 4.47 13.62
C THR A 48 1.00 3.56 12.68
N ASP A 49 1.94 2.77 13.18
CA ASP A 49 2.69 1.80 12.37
C ASP A 49 1.74 0.81 11.67
N GLN A 50 0.72 0.33 12.37
CA GLN A 50 -0.28 -0.57 11.78
C GLN A 50 -1.12 0.14 10.70
N MET A 51 -1.49 1.41 10.91
CA MET A 51 -2.24 2.19 9.91
C MET A 51 -1.39 2.43 8.66
N VAL A 52 -0.14 2.82 8.83
CA VAL A 52 0.79 3.01 7.70
C VAL A 52 1.00 1.69 6.96
N HIS A 53 1.28 0.61 7.67
CA HIS A 53 1.45 -0.70 7.06
C HIS A 53 0.21 -1.17 6.29
N ASN A 54 -0.98 -0.97 6.86
CA ASN A 54 -2.24 -1.28 6.17
C ASN A 54 -2.48 -0.35 4.97
N GLY A 55 -2.10 0.93 5.07
CA GLY A 55 -2.17 1.90 3.97
C GLY A 55 -1.24 1.51 2.83
N LEU A 56 0.00 1.18 3.12
CA LEU A 56 0.99 0.72 2.12
C LEU A 56 0.57 -0.59 1.44
N ALA A 57 -0.11 -1.49 2.15
CA ALA A 57 -0.65 -2.72 1.55
C ALA A 57 -1.80 -2.46 0.56
N VAL A 58 -2.49 -1.33 0.66
CA VAL A 58 -3.55 -0.89 -0.27
C VAL A 58 -2.97 0.02 -1.36
N LEU A 59 -1.96 0.81 -1.01
CA LEU A 59 -1.22 1.65 -1.94
C LEU A 59 -0.27 0.80 -2.80
N PRO A 60 0.07 1.28 -3.98
CA PRO A 60 0.97 0.57 -4.89
C PRO A 60 2.45 0.67 -4.47
N GLY A 61 2.80 0.18 -3.29
CA GLY A 61 4.18 0.17 -2.79
C GLY A 61 4.60 1.45 -2.06
N GLU A 62 5.89 1.57 -1.74
CA GLU A 62 6.49 2.73 -1.06
C GLU A 62 6.85 3.86 -2.03
N VAL A 63 7.13 3.50 -3.28
CA VAL A 63 7.35 4.43 -4.40
C VAL A 63 6.50 3.98 -5.58
N GLN A 64 5.88 4.93 -6.24
CA GLN A 64 5.13 4.73 -7.48
C GLN A 64 5.76 5.54 -8.61
N ILE A 65 5.94 4.88 -9.75
CA ILE A 65 6.44 5.50 -10.97
C ILE A 65 5.32 5.46 -11.99
N HIS A 66 5.03 6.58 -12.62
CA HIS A 66 4.00 6.67 -13.66
C HIS A 66 4.24 7.86 -14.61
N HIS A 67 3.42 7.97 -15.64
CA HIS A 67 3.41 9.15 -16.50
C HIS A 67 2.93 10.37 -15.71
N PRO A 68 3.51 11.59 -15.88
CA PRO A 68 3.16 12.76 -15.06
C PRO A 68 1.68 13.15 -15.09
N ARG A 69 0.96 12.83 -16.16
CA ARG A 69 -0.48 13.11 -16.27
C ARG A 69 -1.37 12.01 -15.71
N TYR A 70 -0.80 10.85 -15.35
CA TYR A 70 -1.58 9.68 -14.96
C TYR A 70 -2.45 9.92 -13.71
N ARG A 71 -1.98 10.68 -12.73
CA ARG A 71 -2.77 11.00 -11.53
C ARG A 71 -4.00 11.85 -11.81
N SER A 72 -3.88 12.81 -12.73
CA SER A 72 -4.98 13.69 -13.12
C SER A 72 -5.95 13.01 -14.09
N ASP A 73 -5.45 12.11 -14.91
CA ASP A 73 -6.22 11.35 -15.90
C ASP A 73 -5.69 9.90 -15.98
N PRO A 74 -6.25 8.98 -15.16
CA PRO A 74 -5.80 7.59 -15.11
C PRO A 74 -6.31 6.78 -16.31
N SER A 75 -6.15 7.32 -17.50
CA SER A 75 -6.50 6.69 -18.76
C SER A 75 -5.30 5.97 -19.37
N VAL A 76 -5.58 5.09 -20.31
CA VAL A 76 -4.59 4.31 -21.07
C VAL A 76 -3.64 5.19 -21.87
N VAL A 77 -4.08 6.39 -22.27
CA VAL A 77 -3.27 7.38 -23.01
C VAL A 77 -2.03 7.81 -22.21
N ASN A 78 -2.15 7.83 -20.89
CA ASN A 78 -1.09 8.22 -19.97
C ASN A 78 -0.29 7.00 -19.45
N SER A 79 -0.19 5.95 -20.26
CA SER A 79 0.69 4.80 -19.97
C SER A 79 2.15 5.15 -20.21
N MET A 80 3.04 4.47 -19.50
CA MET A 80 4.48 4.58 -19.63
C MET A 80 5.07 3.29 -20.24
N PRO A 81 6.24 3.34 -20.86
CA PRO A 81 6.96 2.13 -21.28
C PRO A 81 7.24 1.24 -20.06
N SER A 82 7.24 -0.08 -20.25
CA SER A 82 7.77 -1.00 -19.21
C SER A 82 9.20 -0.62 -18.85
N PRO A 83 9.61 -0.78 -17.57
CA PRO A 83 10.97 -0.47 -17.14
C PRO A 83 12.02 -1.21 -17.98
N THR A 84 13.00 -0.48 -18.49
CA THR A 84 14.13 -0.99 -19.26
C THR A 84 15.39 -0.20 -18.91
N GLY A 85 16.57 -0.69 -19.33
CA GLY A 85 17.83 0.04 -19.20
C GLY A 85 18.17 0.44 -17.77
N GLU A 86 18.42 1.72 -17.54
CA GLU A 86 18.85 2.26 -16.24
C GLU A 86 17.78 2.11 -15.18
N LEU A 87 16.52 2.36 -15.53
CA LEU A 87 15.40 2.21 -14.59
C LEU A 87 15.27 0.76 -14.11
N LEU A 88 15.29 -0.21 -15.02
CA LEU A 88 15.25 -1.62 -14.63
C LEU A 88 16.44 -1.98 -13.74
N ALA A 89 17.65 -1.55 -14.09
CA ALA A 89 18.84 -1.79 -13.29
C ALA A 89 18.77 -1.15 -11.90
N ALA A 90 18.08 -0.01 -11.74
CA ALA A 90 17.84 0.62 -10.44
C ALA A 90 16.82 -0.16 -9.60
N LEU A 91 15.75 -0.67 -10.24
CA LEU A 91 14.72 -1.49 -9.59
C LEU A 91 15.21 -2.87 -9.12
N GLU A 92 16.30 -3.38 -9.70
CA GLU A 92 16.90 -4.67 -9.33
C GLU A 92 18.03 -4.54 -8.28
N LYS A 93 18.35 -3.32 -7.84
CA LYS A 93 19.42 -3.07 -6.84
C LYS A 93 18.85 -2.84 -5.44
N PRO A 94 19.59 -3.23 -4.39
CA PRO A 94 19.27 -2.80 -3.03
C PRO A 94 19.25 -1.27 -2.93
N PRO A 95 18.35 -0.70 -2.12
CA PRO A 95 17.50 -1.37 -1.12
C PRO A 95 16.15 -1.88 -1.63
N VAL A 96 15.84 -1.78 -2.93
CA VAL A 96 14.60 -2.30 -3.49
C VAL A 96 14.50 -3.80 -3.21
N SER A 97 13.41 -4.21 -2.58
CA SER A 97 13.13 -5.62 -2.24
C SER A 97 12.21 -6.29 -3.25
N ALA A 98 11.28 -5.52 -3.80
CA ALA A 98 10.32 -5.99 -4.80
C ALA A 98 9.78 -4.82 -5.63
N TRP A 99 9.37 -5.13 -6.86
CA TRP A 99 8.63 -4.19 -7.70
C TRP A 99 7.64 -4.93 -8.60
N ALA A 100 6.57 -4.25 -9.00
CA ALA A 100 5.57 -4.79 -9.92
C ALA A 100 5.10 -3.71 -10.90
N ALA A 101 5.05 -4.07 -12.18
CA ALA A 101 4.48 -3.23 -13.22
C ALA A 101 3.01 -3.63 -13.43
N ARG A 102 2.11 -2.64 -13.43
CA ARG A 102 0.66 -2.82 -13.49
C ARG A 102 0.04 -2.06 -14.64
N VAL A 103 -1.02 -2.63 -15.19
CA VAL A 103 -1.97 -1.89 -16.02
C VAL A 103 -3.18 -1.59 -15.15
N ARG A 104 -3.43 -0.33 -14.84
CA ARG A 104 -4.53 0.10 -13.99
C ARG A 104 -5.38 1.11 -14.73
N VAL A 105 -6.61 0.73 -15.04
CA VAL A 105 -7.51 1.54 -15.88
C VAL A 105 -8.95 1.47 -15.36
N PRO A 106 -9.74 2.54 -15.53
CA PRO A 106 -11.17 2.48 -15.31
C PRO A 106 -11.82 1.56 -16.35
N ALA A 107 -12.76 0.75 -15.90
CA ALA A 107 -13.46 -0.19 -16.75
C ALA A 107 -14.91 -0.39 -16.27
N VAL A 108 -15.72 -0.99 -17.13
CA VAL A 108 -17.03 -1.52 -16.76
C VAL A 108 -16.95 -3.03 -16.87
N ILE A 109 -17.40 -3.72 -15.84
CA ILE A 109 -17.60 -5.17 -15.88
C ILE A 109 -19.09 -5.48 -15.92
N ALA A 110 -19.48 -6.35 -16.82
CA ALA A 110 -20.87 -6.76 -17.02
C ALA A 110 -21.02 -8.28 -16.90
N SER A 111 -22.02 -8.70 -16.17
CA SER A 111 -22.55 -10.06 -16.16
C SER A 111 -23.76 -10.15 -17.10
N GLU A 112 -24.45 -11.28 -17.07
CA GLU A 112 -25.74 -11.44 -17.80
C GLU A 112 -26.89 -10.61 -17.21
N ARG A 113 -26.71 -10.08 -15.97
CA ARG A 113 -27.81 -9.46 -15.20
C ARG A 113 -27.53 -8.01 -14.83
N ASP A 114 -26.28 -7.65 -14.55
CA ASP A 114 -25.94 -6.30 -14.08
C ASP A 114 -24.56 -5.88 -14.61
N SER A 115 -24.28 -4.57 -14.55
CA SER A 115 -22.99 -3.99 -14.91
C SER A 115 -22.53 -2.99 -13.85
N ARG A 116 -21.21 -2.91 -13.62
CA ARG A 116 -20.60 -2.02 -12.62
C ARG A 116 -19.33 -1.38 -13.14
N GLY A 117 -19.14 -0.12 -12.77
CA GLY A 117 -17.87 0.56 -12.94
C GLY A 117 -16.85 0.03 -11.92
N VAL A 118 -15.67 -0.30 -12.39
CA VAL A 118 -14.59 -0.88 -11.57
C VAL A 118 -13.25 -0.30 -11.99
N THR A 119 -12.23 -0.50 -11.17
CA THR A 119 -10.83 -0.32 -11.55
C THR A 119 -10.25 -1.69 -11.92
N LEU A 120 -9.85 -1.84 -13.16
CA LEU A 120 -9.26 -3.05 -13.68
C LEU A 120 -7.76 -3.03 -13.44
N LEU A 121 -7.24 -4.06 -12.77
CA LEU A 121 -5.84 -4.23 -12.44
C LEU A 121 -5.25 -5.40 -13.24
N GLY A 122 -4.42 -5.08 -14.22
CA GLY A 122 -3.62 -6.04 -14.95
C GLY A 122 -2.30 -6.29 -14.22
N VAL A 123 -2.12 -7.49 -13.71
CA VAL A 123 -1.02 -7.82 -12.81
C VAL A 123 -0.23 -9.03 -13.26
N ASP A 124 1.00 -9.11 -12.79
CA ASP A 124 1.79 -10.33 -12.75
C ASP A 124 1.73 -10.90 -11.33
N PRO A 125 1.10 -12.07 -11.13
CA PRO A 125 0.91 -12.62 -9.79
C PRO A 125 2.21 -12.92 -9.02
N ALA A 126 3.30 -13.20 -9.74
CA ALA A 126 4.59 -13.46 -9.11
C ALA A 126 5.20 -12.17 -8.54
N ALA A 127 5.15 -11.08 -9.30
CA ALA A 127 5.62 -9.77 -8.87
C ALA A 127 4.74 -9.20 -7.74
N GLU A 128 3.41 -9.32 -7.84
CA GLU A 128 2.49 -8.89 -6.78
C GLU A 128 2.68 -9.66 -5.48
N ARG A 129 2.99 -10.95 -5.55
CA ARG A 129 3.31 -11.75 -4.36
C ARG A 129 4.60 -11.27 -3.68
N ALA A 130 5.61 -10.95 -4.47
CA ALA A 130 6.86 -10.39 -3.94
C ALA A 130 6.64 -9.02 -3.28
N LEU A 131 5.73 -8.21 -3.82
CA LEU A 131 5.36 -6.90 -3.29
C LEU A 131 4.46 -7.00 -2.03
N GLY A 132 3.84 -8.17 -1.78
CA GLY A 132 2.90 -8.35 -0.67
C GLY A 132 1.51 -7.74 -0.91
N SER A 133 1.17 -7.42 -2.16
CA SER A 133 -0.05 -6.70 -2.56
C SER A 133 -1.18 -7.61 -3.08
N LEU A 134 -1.04 -8.93 -2.94
CA LEU A 134 -2.11 -9.86 -3.28
C LEU A 134 -3.31 -9.72 -2.32
N PRO A 135 -4.53 -10.05 -2.78
CA PRO A 135 -5.69 -10.12 -1.91
C PRO A 135 -5.45 -11.01 -0.68
N ASP A 136 -5.98 -10.61 0.47
CA ASP A 136 -5.78 -11.30 1.76
C ASP A 136 -6.25 -12.76 1.73
N GLU A 137 -7.38 -13.04 1.05
CA GLU A 137 -7.98 -14.35 1.04
C GLU A 137 -8.70 -14.65 -0.28
N ILE A 138 -8.44 -15.81 -0.87
CA ILE A 138 -9.24 -16.34 -1.96
C ILE A 138 -10.31 -17.25 -1.37
N LEU A 139 -11.57 -16.78 -1.44
CA LEU A 139 -12.72 -17.51 -0.91
C LEU A 139 -13.11 -18.72 -1.76
N GLN A 140 -13.06 -18.54 -3.08
CA GLN A 140 -13.45 -19.55 -4.04
C GLN A 140 -12.53 -19.54 -5.26
N GLY A 141 -12.23 -20.69 -5.79
CA GLY A 141 -11.41 -20.83 -6.97
C GLY A 141 -9.91 -20.60 -6.69
N ARG A 142 -9.26 -19.83 -7.54
CA ARG A 142 -7.83 -19.52 -7.48
C ARG A 142 -7.55 -18.07 -7.85
N PHE A 143 -6.39 -17.57 -7.47
CA PHE A 143 -5.84 -16.35 -8.07
C PHE A 143 -5.31 -16.64 -9.47
N LEU A 144 -4.89 -15.60 -10.20
CA LEU A 144 -4.27 -15.73 -11.50
C LEU A 144 -2.98 -16.59 -11.42
N THR A 145 -2.67 -17.36 -12.44
CA THR A 145 -1.45 -18.19 -12.50
C THR A 145 -0.23 -17.41 -12.94
N ASP A 146 -0.41 -16.54 -13.93
CA ASP A 146 0.64 -15.74 -14.55
C ASP A 146 0.05 -14.47 -15.19
N ALA A 147 0.92 -13.66 -15.79
CA ALA A 147 0.53 -12.41 -16.45
C ALA A 147 -0.32 -12.62 -17.73
N ALA A 148 -0.32 -13.82 -18.30
CA ALA A 148 -1.09 -14.18 -19.49
C ALA A 148 -2.40 -14.93 -19.17
N ASP A 149 -2.73 -15.11 -17.89
CA ASP A 149 -3.98 -15.76 -17.46
C ASP A 149 -5.21 -15.00 -17.97
N ARG A 150 -6.06 -15.71 -18.72
CA ARG A 150 -7.27 -15.15 -19.33
C ARG A 150 -8.46 -15.04 -18.38
N GLY A 151 -8.34 -15.56 -17.17
CA GLY A 151 -9.34 -15.46 -16.13
C GLY A 151 -9.38 -14.08 -15.48
N VAL A 152 -10.41 -13.86 -14.69
CA VAL A 152 -10.53 -12.67 -13.83
C VAL A 152 -10.84 -13.08 -12.41
N VAL A 153 -10.36 -12.28 -11.46
CA VAL A 153 -10.61 -12.47 -10.02
C VAL A 153 -11.42 -11.28 -9.52
N LEU A 154 -12.58 -11.57 -8.95
CA LEU A 154 -13.55 -10.57 -8.48
C LEU A 154 -13.58 -10.53 -6.96
N GLY A 155 -13.83 -9.37 -6.39
CA GLY A 155 -14.16 -9.28 -4.98
C GLY A 155 -15.55 -9.88 -4.67
N ALA A 156 -15.71 -10.44 -3.48
CA ALA A 156 -16.93 -11.10 -3.06
C ALA A 156 -18.17 -10.17 -3.09
N SER A 157 -17.97 -8.91 -2.72
CA SER A 157 -19.04 -7.89 -2.76
C SER A 157 -19.43 -7.54 -4.20
N LEU A 158 -18.45 -7.44 -5.12
CA LEU A 158 -18.72 -7.19 -6.54
C LEU A 158 -19.44 -8.39 -7.19
N ALA A 159 -19.00 -9.62 -6.91
CA ALA A 159 -19.62 -10.83 -7.45
C ALA A 159 -21.10 -10.92 -7.05
N ARG A 160 -21.45 -10.59 -5.80
CA ARG A 160 -22.85 -10.53 -5.35
C ARG A 160 -23.66 -9.45 -6.09
N LYS A 161 -23.08 -8.25 -6.29
CA LYS A 161 -23.75 -7.14 -6.99
C LYS A 161 -23.97 -7.42 -8.46
N LEU A 162 -23.06 -8.16 -9.09
CA LEU A 162 -23.18 -8.60 -10.48
C LEU A 162 -24.05 -9.85 -10.64
N ASP A 163 -24.51 -10.44 -9.55
CA ASP A 163 -25.22 -11.74 -9.54
C ASP A 163 -24.47 -12.80 -10.36
N THR A 164 -23.15 -12.91 -10.12
CA THR A 164 -22.25 -13.82 -10.81
C THR A 164 -21.50 -14.72 -9.82
N GLU A 165 -21.00 -15.83 -10.32
CA GLU A 165 -20.37 -16.87 -9.54
C GLU A 165 -19.07 -17.36 -10.20
N LEU A 166 -18.29 -18.15 -9.45
CA LEU A 166 -17.12 -18.84 -9.98
C LEU A 166 -17.44 -19.63 -11.25
N GLY A 167 -16.60 -19.49 -12.27
CA GLY A 167 -16.76 -20.17 -13.56
C GLY A 167 -17.71 -19.49 -14.54
N LYS A 168 -18.50 -18.51 -14.12
CA LYS A 168 -19.36 -17.73 -15.01
C LYS A 168 -18.55 -16.80 -15.92
N ARG A 169 -19.16 -16.41 -17.03
CA ARG A 169 -18.56 -15.47 -17.98
C ARG A 169 -18.98 -14.05 -17.62
N VAL A 170 -18.03 -13.14 -17.71
CA VAL A 170 -18.22 -11.69 -17.58
C VAL A 170 -17.57 -10.99 -18.76
N VAL A 171 -18.07 -9.82 -19.11
CA VAL A 171 -17.47 -8.96 -20.14
C VAL A 171 -16.88 -7.75 -19.48
N ILE A 172 -15.61 -7.49 -19.78
CA ILE A 172 -14.88 -6.30 -19.35
C ILE A 172 -14.85 -5.35 -20.52
N MET A 173 -15.14 -4.08 -20.26
CA MET A 173 -15.11 -3.02 -21.26
C MET A 173 -14.29 -1.85 -20.71
N SER A 174 -13.37 -1.33 -21.52
CA SER A 174 -12.59 -0.13 -21.24
C SER A 174 -12.36 0.64 -22.54
N GLN A 175 -11.48 1.62 -22.54
CA GLN A 175 -11.12 2.37 -23.73
C GLN A 175 -9.65 2.13 -24.07
N ASP A 176 -9.37 2.02 -25.38
CA ASP A 176 -8.02 2.01 -25.92
C ASP A 176 -7.44 3.45 -26.03
N PRO A 177 -6.16 3.64 -26.38
CA PRO A 177 -5.57 4.97 -26.54
C PRO A 177 -6.25 5.86 -27.56
N ASP A 178 -6.97 5.30 -28.52
CA ASP A 178 -7.71 6.01 -29.57
C ASP A 178 -9.17 6.28 -29.17
N ASN A 179 -9.53 6.07 -27.91
CA ASN A 179 -10.89 6.17 -27.37
C ASN A 179 -11.91 5.20 -27.99
N ASN A 180 -11.48 4.13 -28.65
CA ASN A 180 -12.39 3.08 -29.05
C ASN A 180 -12.71 2.19 -27.85
N VAL A 181 -13.89 1.57 -27.90
CA VAL A 181 -14.28 0.57 -26.90
C VAL A 181 -13.46 -0.71 -27.10
N ALA A 182 -12.67 -1.02 -26.08
CA ALA A 182 -11.95 -2.28 -25.98
C ALA A 182 -12.72 -3.20 -25.03
N ASP A 183 -13.18 -4.35 -25.53
CA ASP A 183 -13.93 -5.30 -24.73
C ASP A 183 -13.34 -6.71 -24.78
N ARG A 184 -13.59 -7.46 -23.71
CA ARG A 184 -13.16 -8.85 -23.60
C ARG A 184 -14.07 -9.67 -22.72
N GLY A 185 -14.53 -10.81 -23.26
CA GLY A 185 -15.18 -11.84 -22.45
C GLY A 185 -14.16 -12.67 -21.68
N SER A 186 -14.29 -12.70 -20.35
CA SER A 186 -13.41 -13.44 -19.44
C SER A 186 -14.24 -14.37 -18.55
N ARG A 187 -13.58 -15.36 -17.94
CA ARG A 187 -14.21 -16.27 -16.98
C ARG A 187 -13.77 -15.92 -15.57
N VAL A 188 -14.71 -15.90 -14.63
CA VAL A 188 -14.39 -15.73 -13.20
C VAL A 188 -13.68 -16.99 -12.71
N VAL A 189 -12.38 -16.86 -12.39
CA VAL A 189 -11.52 -17.97 -11.93
C VAL A 189 -11.28 -17.94 -10.43
N GLY A 190 -11.59 -16.81 -9.78
CA GLY A 190 -11.49 -16.66 -8.34
C GLY A 190 -12.38 -15.56 -7.79
N ILE A 191 -12.75 -15.72 -6.54
CA ILE A 191 -13.49 -14.71 -5.77
C ILE A 191 -12.66 -14.46 -4.51
N TYR A 192 -12.25 -13.19 -4.29
CA TYR A 192 -11.41 -12.81 -3.17
C TYR A 192 -12.17 -12.00 -2.11
N ARG A 193 -11.64 -12.02 -0.90
CA ARG A 193 -12.02 -11.12 0.19
C ARG A 193 -10.90 -10.13 0.44
N ALA A 194 -11.27 -8.88 0.67
CA ALA A 194 -10.36 -7.85 1.14
C ALA A 194 -10.77 -7.37 2.54
N ARG A 195 -9.83 -6.76 3.26
CA ARG A 195 -10.12 -6.15 4.57
C ARG A 195 -11.17 -5.05 4.50
N LEU A 196 -11.15 -4.29 3.40
CA LEU A 196 -12.11 -3.23 3.14
C LEU A 196 -13.11 -3.69 2.06
N ALA A 197 -14.39 -3.69 2.39
CA ALA A 197 -15.45 -4.06 1.45
C ALA A 197 -15.48 -3.15 0.20
N SER A 198 -15.04 -1.89 0.32
CA SER A 198 -14.88 -0.97 -0.82
C SER A 198 -13.91 -1.51 -1.86
N ASN A 199 -12.81 -2.14 -1.44
CA ASN A 199 -11.81 -2.71 -2.34
C ASN A 199 -12.36 -3.93 -3.09
N GLU A 200 -13.22 -4.73 -2.43
CA GLU A 200 -13.91 -5.85 -3.08
C GLU A 200 -14.88 -5.40 -4.18
N GLU A 201 -15.42 -4.19 -4.05
CA GLU A 201 -16.36 -3.65 -5.05
C GLU A 201 -15.64 -2.92 -6.19
N GLN A 202 -14.49 -2.35 -5.89
CA GLN A 202 -13.79 -1.46 -6.81
C GLN A 202 -12.79 -2.19 -7.70
N PHE A 203 -12.07 -3.20 -7.19
CA PHE A 203 -10.94 -3.79 -7.92
C PHE A 203 -11.29 -5.15 -8.53
N VAL A 204 -10.88 -5.29 -9.81
CA VAL A 204 -10.93 -6.54 -10.57
C VAL A 204 -9.53 -6.87 -11.06
N TYR A 205 -9.04 -8.07 -10.76
CA TYR A 205 -7.72 -8.51 -11.20
C TYR A 205 -7.82 -9.33 -12.49
N ALA A 206 -6.93 -9.04 -13.43
CA ALA A 206 -6.75 -9.77 -14.68
C ALA A 206 -5.25 -9.92 -15.00
N GLY A 207 -4.88 -10.81 -15.90
CA GLY A 207 -3.50 -10.92 -16.34
C GLY A 207 -3.03 -9.65 -17.06
N ARG A 208 -1.85 -9.14 -16.71
CA ARG A 208 -1.30 -7.90 -17.29
C ARG A 208 -1.19 -7.96 -18.81
N GLU A 209 -0.63 -9.04 -19.34
CA GLU A 209 -0.48 -9.21 -20.80
C GLU A 209 -1.82 -9.29 -21.53
N VAL A 210 -2.82 -9.87 -20.88
CA VAL A 210 -4.19 -9.96 -21.42
C VAL A 210 -4.81 -8.59 -21.54
N LEU A 211 -4.61 -7.70 -20.57
CA LEU A 211 -5.07 -6.31 -20.64
C LEU A 211 -4.29 -5.48 -21.65
N GLN A 212 -2.98 -5.65 -21.71
CA GLN A 212 -2.14 -4.98 -22.70
C GLN A 212 -2.60 -5.30 -24.12
N GLN A 213 -2.94 -6.57 -24.39
CA GLN A 213 -3.51 -6.99 -25.69
C GLN A 213 -4.89 -6.41 -25.93
N MET A 214 -5.78 -6.42 -24.92
CA MET A 214 -7.14 -5.90 -25.02
C MET A 214 -7.13 -4.39 -25.32
N LEU A 215 -6.24 -3.66 -24.64
CA LEU A 215 -6.13 -2.20 -24.74
C LEU A 215 -5.21 -1.73 -25.88
N THR A 216 -4.59 -2.64 -26.61
CA THR A 216 -3.68 -2.34 -27.73
C THR A 216 -2.47 -1.46 -27.35
N ILE A 217 -1.96 -1.57 -26.12
CA ILE A 217 -0.86 -0.74 -25.59
C ILE A 217 0.52 -1.40 -25.69
N GLY A 218 0.63 -2.52 -26.38
CA GLY A 218 1.88 -3.27 -26.50
C GLY A 218 2.38 -3.76 -25.14
N THR A 219 3.57 -3.33 -24.74
CA THR A 219 4.16 -3.65 -23.43
C THR A 219 4.03 -2.51 -22.40
N ALA A 220 3.34 -1.42 -22.76
CA ALA A 220 3.18 -0.27 -21.85
C ALA A 220 2.41 -0.66 -20.58
N VAL A 221 2.67 0.10 -19.51
CA VAL A 221 2.07 -0.09 -18.20
C VAL A 221 1.56 1.24 -17.66
N SER A 222 0.61 1.22 -16.75
CA SER A 222 0.08 2.43 -16.14
C SER A 222 0.97 2.94 -15.02
N GLU A 223 1.48 2.02 -14.21
CA GLU A 223 2.27 2.32 -13.02
C GLU A 223 3.27 1.22 -12.72
N VAL A 224 4.35 1.58 -12.04
CA VAL A 224 5.29 0.65 -11.42
C VAL A 224 5.30 0.92 -9.93
N ALA A 225 4.96 -0.09 -9.16
CA ALA A 225 5.00 -0.06 -7.70
C ALA A 225 6.33 -0.63 -7.23
N VAL A 226 6.98 0.04 -6.29
CA VAL A 226 8.29 -0.34 -5.74
C VAL A 226 8.20 -0.41 -4.23
N SER A 227 8.78 -1.45 -3.64
CA SER A 227 8.88 -1.62 -2.20
C SER A 227 10.32 -1.91 -1.79
N ALA A 228 10.69 -1.46 -0.59
CA ALA A 228 11.96 -1.73 0.05
C ALA A 228 11.73 -2.41 1.41
N ASN A 229 12.78 -2.63 2.17
CA ASN A 229 12.67 -3.30 3.47
C ASN A 229 12.16 -2.38 4.59
N ASP A 230 12.27 -1.06 4.42
CA ASP A 230 11.87 -0.07 5.44
C ASP A 230 11.29 1.17 4.78
N TYR A 231 9.99 1.35 4.90
CA TYR A 231 9.24 2.47 4.33
C TYR A 231 9.67 3.85 4.87
N ARG A 232 10.32 3.89 6.06
CA ARG A 232 10.82 5.12 6.68
C ARG A 232 12.06 5.67 6.01
N GLN A 233 12.78 4.83 5.26
CA GLN A 233 14.02 5.22 4.59
C GLN A 233 13.80 5.59 3.12
N VAL A 234 12.54 5.73 2.67
CA VAL A 234 12.21 6.01 1.28
C VAL A 234 12.96 7.22 0.73
N ASP A 235 13.11 8.28 1.50
CA ASP A 235 13.83 9.51 1.10
C ASP A 235 15.31 9.28 0.79
N SER A 236 15.89 8.21 1.29
CA SER A 236 17.31 7.88 1.07
C SER A 236 17.58 7.20 -0.27
N TRP A 237 16.58 6.52 -0.83
CA TRP A 237 16.75 5.72 -2.05
C TRP A 237 15.83 6.11 -3.21
N ALA A 238 14.69 6.77 -2.96
CA ALA A 238 13.78 7.24 -4.00
C ALA A 238 14.48 8.17 -5.02
N PRO A 239 15.37 9.09 -4.64
CA PRO A 239 16.09 9.93 -5.60
C PRO A 239 16.89 9.15 -6.64
N ALA A 240 17.45 7.99 -6.29
CA ALA A 240 18.17 7.15 -7.24
C ALA A 240 17.24 6.50 -8.28
N ILE A 241 16.00 6.21 -7.90
CA ILE A 241 14.96 5.77 -8.83
C ILE A 241 14.50 6.93 -9.72
N GLU A 242 14.34 8.13 -9.16
CA GLU A 242 13.96 9.33 -9.88
C GLU A 242 15.00 9.69 -10.95
N ASP A 243 16.29 9.69 -10.60
CA ASP A 243 17.38 9.91 -11.55
C ASP A 243 17.36 8.87 -12.68
N ALA A 244 17.09 7.60 -12.36
CA ALA A 244 17.03 6.52 -13.34
C ALA A 244 15.75 6.55 -14.21
N ALA A 245 14.65 7.10 -13.69
CA ALA A 245 13.39 7.27 -14.42
C ALA A 245 13.47 8.41 -15.45
N GLY A 246 14.29 9.44 -15.18
CA GLY A 246 14.47 10.61 -16.03
C GLY A 246 13.25 11.54 -16.04
N ASP A 247 13.36 12.66 -16.75
CA ASP A 247 12.38 13.77 -16.74
C ASP A 247 10.99 13.42 -17.33
N ASN A 248 10.87 12.28 -18.00
CA ASN A 248 9.62 11.89 -18.66
C ASN A 248 8.65 11.11 -17.75
N LEU A 249 9.10 10.68 -16.60
CA LEU A 249 8.31 9.93 -15.64
C LEU A 249 8.22 10.67 -14.29
N GLU A 250 7.13 10.50 -13.61
CA GLU A 250 6.93 11.03 -12.27
C GLU A 250 7.15 9.90 -11.26
N VAL A 251 8.02 10.15 -10.30
CA VAL A 251 8.34 9.23 -9.21
C VAL A 251 7.82 9.84 -7.93
N LEU A 252 6.88 9.17 -7.28
CA LEU A 252 6.25 9.66 -6.05
C LEU A 252 6.46 8.67 -4.92
N THR A 253 6.83 9.19 -3.79
CA THR A 253 6.89 8.45 -2.54
C THR A 253 5.48 8.26 -1.97
N TRP A 254 5.31 7.27 -1.09
CA TRP A 254 4.05 7.05 -0.39
C TRP A 254 3.60 8.28 0.42
N MET A 255 4.52 9.12 0.90
CA MET A 255 4.22 10.36 1.60
C MET A 255 3.57 11.43 0.71
N GLU A 256 3.94 11.44 -0.58
CA GLU A 256 3.35 12.34 -1.59
C GLU A 256 2.05 11.76 -2.17
N LEU A 257 1.93 10.43 -2.18
CA LEU A 257 0.71 9.74 -2.64
C LEU A 257 -0.42 9.87 -1.62
N ASP A 258 -0.12 9.77 -0.33
CA ASP A 258 -1.09 9.88 0.76
C ASP A 258 -0.66 10.91 1.80
N THR A 259 -1.11 12.16 1.58
CA THR A 259 -0.83 13.29 2.48
C THR A 259 -1.46 13.12 3.87
N PHE A 260 -2.50 12.30 4.02
CA PHE A 260 -3.10 12.02 5.31
C PHE A 260 -2.18 11.13 6.15
N LEU A 261 -1.66 10.04 5.59
CA LEU A 261 -0.70 9.18 6.29
C LEU A 261 0.60 9.93 6.63
N SER A 262 1.11 10.75 5.71
CA SER A 262 2.31 11.55 5.95
C SER A 262 2.12 12.58 7.07
N SER A 263 0.94 13.24 7.12
CA SER A 263 0.63 14.18 8.19
C SER A 263 0.47 13.52 9.56
N MET A 264 -0.08 12.32 9.62
CA MET A 264 -0.17 11.54 10.86
C MET A 264 1.21 11.18 11.42
N LEU A 265 2.15 10.78 10.57
CA LEU A 265 3.53 10.49 10.99
C LEU A 265 4.25 11.74 11.47
N SER A 266 4.15 12.85 10.76
CA SER A 266 4.79 14.10 11.16
C SER A 266 4.27 14.63 12.52
N MET A 267 2.97 14.46 12.80
CA MET A 267 2.42 14.75 14.14
C MET A 267 3.01 13.83 15.22
N GLN A 268 3.18 12.54 14.92
CA GLN A 268 3.76 11.59 15.87
C GLN A 268 5.22 11.91 16.21
N ASP A 269 6.03 12.24 15.21
CA ASP A 269 7.44 12.62 15.41
C ASP A 269 7.56 13.90 16.23
N GLY A 270 6.65 14.87 16.05
CA GLY A 270 6.55 16.09 16.85
C GLY A 270 6.27 15.82 18.33
N PHE A 271 5.46 14.81 18.67
CA PHE A 271 5.20 14.42 20.06
C PHE A 271 6.35 13.63 20.71
N THR A 272 7.29 13.11 19.95
CA THR A 272 8.42 12.30 20.47
C THR A 272 9.63 13.16 20.83
N LEU A 273 9.66 14.43 20.41
CA LEU A 273 10.74 15.39 20.67
C LEU A 273 10.53 16.24 21.94
N ILE A 274 9.41 16.04 22.65
CA ILE A 274 9.09 16.67 23.95
C ILE A 274 9.25 15.63 25.08
#